data_4b21ccb39a9fbcde56c008d03930e460
#
_entry.id   4b21ccb39a9fbcde56c008d03930e460
#
_cell.length_a   1.000
_cell.length_b   1.000
_cell.length_c   1.000
_cell.angle_alpha   90.00
_cell.angle_beta   90.00
_cell.angle_gamma   90.00
#
_symmetry.space_group_name_H-M   'P 1'
#
loop_
_entity.id
_entity.type
_entity.pdbx_description
1 polymer ?
#
loop_
_entity_poly.entity_id
_entity_poly.type
_entity_poly.pdbx_seq_one_letter_code
_entity_poly.pdbx_strand_id
1 'polypeptide(L)'
;MTGVMTPNILGVSAGFHDAGVTIISSFSGDILFAGHSVKNDATLNREMMQEARSYGPIGKVAWYERPWLKKTRQMYSGEWRKVFKDVSPKQQLFNVGVNQTIKYYGHHLSHAAAGFQTSPYDKAVVVVVDAIGEWDTYSAYLASYDN
;
A
#
# COMPACT_ATOMS: atom_id res chain seq x y z
N MET A 1 -8.81 -8.79 -32.93
CA MET A 1 -8.43 -9.52 -31.71
C MET A 1 -8.57 -8.55 -30.55
N THR A 2 -9.66 -8.64 -29.80
CA THR A 2 -9.85 -7.86 -28.57
C THR A 2 -8.98 -8.50 -27.49
N GLY A 3 -7.77 -7.97 -27.31
CA GLY A 3 -6.89 -8.41 -26.22
C GLY A 3 -7.60 -8.14 -24.90
N VAL A 4 -7.89 -9.20 -24.14
CA VAL A 4 -8.37 -9.07 -22.77
C VAL A 4 -7.25 -8.39 -21.97
N MET A 5 -7.44 -7.10 -21.67
CA MET A 5 -6.50 -6.37 -20.81
C MET A 5 -6.53 -7.01 -19.42
N THR A 6 -5.42 -7.60 -19.02
CA THR A 6 -5.27 -8.09 -17.64
C THR A 6 -5.34 -6.89 -16.69
N PRO A 7 -6.24 -6.92 -15.70
CA PRO A 7 -6.41 -5.78 -14.81
C PRO A 7 -5.18 -5.61 -13.91
N ASN A 8 -4.76 -4.36 -13.73
CA ASN A 8 -3.61 -3.96 -12.93
C ASN A 8 -3.84 -4.12 -11.42
N ILE A 9 -2.77 -4.03 -10.66
CA ILE A 9 -2.79 -3.98 -9.19
C ILE A 9 -2.60 -2.53 -8.76
N LEU A 10 -3.50 -2.05 -7.90
CA LEU A 10 -3.37 -0.77 -7.21
C LEU A 10 -2.69 -0.98 -5.86
N GLY A 11 -1.49 -0.48 -5.69
CA GLY A 11 -0.84 -0.35 -4.38
C GLY A 11 -1.28 0.95 -3.70
N VAL A 12 -1.59 0.89 -2.40
CA VAL A 12 -2.07 2.05 -1.63
C VAL A 12 -1.40 2.13 -0.28
N SER A 13 -0.90 3.33 0.04
CA SER A 13 -0.50 3.76 1.38
C SER A 13 -1.29 5.01 1.73
N ALA A 14 -2.10 5.00 2.79
CA ALA A 14 -2.89 6.15 3.22
C ALA A 14 -3.29 6.05 4.70
N GLY A 15 -3.68 7.19 5.29
CA GLY A 15 -4.23 7.25 6.65
C GLY A 15 -3.20 7.50 7.76
N PHE A 16 -1.96 7.87 7.42
CA PHE A 16 -0.95 8.21 8.44
C PHE A 16 -0.13 9.47 8.09
N HIS A 17 0.68 9.42 7.04
CA HIS A 17 1.42 10.57 6.48
C HIS A 17 0.78 11.04 5.18
N ASP A 18 1.57 11.15 4.13
CA ASP A 18 1.07 11.43 2.80
C ASP A 18 0.41 10.17 2.23
N ALA A 19 -0.68 10.33 1.49
CA ALA A 19 -1.25 9.21 0.76
C ALA A 19 -0.46 8.97 -0.52
N GLY A 20 -0.17 7.69 -0.80
CA GLY A 20 0.52 7.26 -2.00
C GLY A 20 -0.25 6.18 -2.74
N VAL A 21 -0.18 6.18 -4.06
CA VAL A 21 -0.74 5.15 -4.92
C VAL A 21 0.26 4.72 -5.98
N THR A 22 0.21 3.46 -6.36
CA THR A 22 1.05 2.87 -7.41
C THR A 22 0.19 1.97 -8.27
N ILE A 23 0.32 2.04 -9.59
CA ILE A 23 -0.24 1.06 -10.52
C ILE A 23 0.87 0.14 -10.99
N ILE A 24 0.66 -1.16 -10.80
CA ILE A 24 1.60 -2.21 -11.21
C ILE A 24 0.90 -3.09 -12.24
N SER A 25 1.57 -3.33 -13.36
CA SER A 25 1.12 -4.29 -14.35
C SER A 25 1.07 -5.70 -13.74
N SER A 26 -0.09 -6.34 -13.74
CA SER A 26 -0.20 -7.73 -13.27
C SER A 26 0.43 -8.73 -14.26
N PHE A 27 0.72 -8.31 -15.49
CA PHE A 27 1.35 -9.11 -16.52
C PHE A 27 2.88 -9.09 -16.44
N SER A 28 3.48 -7.89 -16.38
CA SER A 28 4.95 -7.72 -16.41
C SER A 28 5.58 -7.42 -15.04
N GLY A 29 4.79 -6.99 -14.05
CA GLY A 29 5.31 -6.51 -12.78
C GLY A 29 5.82 -5.07 -12.82
N ASP A 30 5.78 -4.41 -13.98
CA ASP A 30 6.28 -3.04 -14.13
C ASP A 30 5.43 -2.04 -13.35
N ILE A 31 6.10 -1.03 -12.79
CA ILE A 31 5.45 0.15 -12.20
C ILE A 31 5.03 1.06 -13.35
N LEU A 32 3.72 1.16 -13.58
CA LEU A 32 3.14 2.01 -14.63
C LEU A 32 2.91 3.44 -14.16
N PHE A 33 2.62 3.61 -12.88
CA PHE A 33 2.35 4.90 -12.24
C PHE A 33 2.74 4.86 -10.77
N ALA A 34 3.29 5.95 -10.27
CA ALA A 34 3.48 6.21 -8.85
C ALA A 34 3.16 7.68 -8.56
N GLY A 35 2.25 7.91 -7.63
CA GLY A 35 1.82 9.25 -7.23
C GLY A 35 1.61 9.36 -5.73
N HIS A 36 1.69 10.58 -5.23
CA HIS A 36 1.43 10.87 -3.82
C HIS A 36 0.62 12.16 -3.68
N SER A 37 -0.08 12.28 -2.54
CA SER A 37 -0.78 13.51 -2.16
C SER A 37 0.20 14.64 -1.84
N VAL A 38 -0.33 15.85 -1.67
CA VAL A 38 0.47 16.95 -1.13
C VAL A 38 0.94 16.62 0.30
N LYS A 39 2.04 17.21 0.70
CA LYS A 39 2.67 16.99 2.01
C LYS A 39 1.66 17.10 3.16
N ASN A 40 1.68 16.11 4.05
CA ASN A 40 0.79 15.98 5.21
C ASN A 40 -0.69 15.74 4.88
N ASP A 41 -1.03 15.36 3.66
CA ASP A 41 -2.37 14.88 3.31
C ASP A 41 -2.39 13.35 3.26
N ALA A 42 -2.92 12.74 4.30
CA ALA A 42 -3.02 11.30 4.44
C ALA A 42 -4.22 10.70 3.68
N THR A 43 -4.95 11.51 2.91
CA THR A 43 -6.17 11.07 2.23
C THR A 43 -5.94 10.82 0.74
N LEU A 44 -6.61 9.79 0.22
CA LEU A 44 -6.68 9.56 -1.22
C LEU A 44 -7.54 10.64 -1.87
N ASN A 45 -7.00 11.35 -2.85
CA ASN A 45 -7.76 12.33 -3.60
C ASN A 45 -8.23 11.78 -4.97
N ARG A 46 -9.25 12.42 -5.54
CA ARG A 46 -9.85 11.95 -6.80
C ARG A 46 -8.96 12.19 -8.01
N GLU A 47 -8.20 13.26 -8.04
CA GLU A 47 -7.31 13.61 -9.16
C GLU A 47 -6.22 12.57 -9.31
N MET A 48 -5.51 12.24 -8.23
CA MET A 48 -4.50 11.21 -8.21
C MET A 48 -5.08 9.84 -8.64
N MET A 49 -6.32 9.54 -8.22
CA MET A 49 -6.98 8.29 -8.62
C MET A 49 -7.48 8.30 -10.07
N GLN A 50 -7.84 9.44 -10.62
CA GLN A 50 -8.15 9.56 -12.06
C GLN A 50 -6.91 9.33 -12.90
N GLU A 51 -5.78 9.93 -12.52
CA GLU A 51 -4.51 9.71 -13.18
C GLU A 51 -4.09 8.23 -13.10
N ALA A 52 -4.13 7.62 -11.93
CA ALA A 52 -3.83 6.22 -11.76
C ALA A 52 -4.67 5.30 -12.68
N ARG A 53 -5.96 5.59 -12.84
CA ARG A 53 -6.86 4.82 -13.71
C ARG A 53 -6.60 4.99 -15.20
N SER A 54 -5.93 6.05 -15.63
CA SER A 54 -5.57 6.23 -17.04
C SER A 54 -4.59 5.16 -17.54
N TYR A 55 -3.90 4.48 -16.63
CA TYR A 55 -2.98 3.37 -16.93
C TYR A 55 -3.67 2.01 -17.08
N GLY A 56 -4.99 1.95 -16.99
CA GLY A 56 -5.78 0.76 -17.25
C GLY A 56 -6.67 0.31 -16.08
N PRO A 57 -7.46 -0.76 -16.28
CA PRO A 57 -8.40 -1.23 -15.29
C PRO A 57 -7.70 -1.78 -14.04
N ILE A 58 -8.25 -1.49 -12.86
CA ILE A 58 -7.79 -1.99 -11.57
C ILE A 58 -8.54 -3.28 -11.24
N GLY A 59 -7.83 -4.38 -10.99
CA GLY A 59 -8.41 -5.66 -10.62
C GLY A 59 -8.34 -5.96 -9.13
N LYS A 60 -7.26 -5.56 -8.48
CA LYS A 60 -7.00 -5.82 -7.05
C LYS A 60 -6.37 -4.60 -6.40
N VAL A 61 -6.56 -4.48 -5.08
CA VAL A 61 -5.90 -3.46 -4.27
C VAL A 61 -4.96 -4.13 -3.28
N ALA A 62 -3.72 -3.68 -3.21
CA ALA A 62 -2.74 -4.01 -2.19
C ALA A 62 -2.66 -2.86 -1.19
N TRP A 63 -3.00 -3.12 0.07
CA TRP A 63 -2.94 -2.14 1.15
C TRP A 63 -1.73 -2.40 2.04
N TYR A 64 -0.97 -1.37 2.38
CA TYR A 64 0.36 -1.43 2.99
C TYR A 64 0.42 -1.88 4.45
N GLU A 65 -0.71 -1.92 5.18
CA GLU A 65 -0.78 -2.32 6.59
C GLU A 65 -2.03 -3.14 6.90
N ARG A 66 -2.05 -3.81 8.05
CA ARG A 66 -3.21 -4.54 8.57
C ARG A 66 -3.97 -3.69 9.58
N PRO A 67 -5.10 -3.07 9.20
CA PRO A 67 -5.79 -2.08 10.04
C PRO A 67 -6.20 -2.58 11.42
N TRP A 68 -6.52 -3.87 11.54
CA TRP A 68 -6.90 -4.46 12.83
C TRP A 68 -5.72 -4.53 13.80
N LEU A 69 -4.49 -4.79 13.35
CA LEU A 69 -3.31 -4.79 14.20
C LEU A 69 -2.96 -3.36 14.66
N LYS A 70 -3.08 -2.38 13.77
CA LYS A 70 -2.95 -0.96 14.12
C LYS A 70 -3.95 -0.57 15.20
N LYS A 71 -5.23 -0.93 15.04
CA LYS A 71 -6.28 -0.63 16.02
C LYS A 71 -6.03 -1.30 17.37
N THR A 72 -5.64 -2.58 17.41
CA THR A 72 -5.31 -3.26 18.67
C THR A 72 -4.15 -2.60 19.40
N ARG A 73 -3.12 -2.16 18.67
CA ARG A 73 -2.01 -1.39 19.25
C ARG A 73 -2.48 -0.05 19.81
N GLN A 74 -3.27 0.71 19.06
CA GLN A 74 -3.83 1.99 19.51
C GLN A 74 -4.69 1.83 20.78
N MET A 75 -5.45 0.73 20.85
CA MET A 75 -6.21 0.40 22.07
C MET A 75 -5.30 0.09 23.25
N TYR A 76 -4.24 -0.69 23.03
CA TYR A 76 -3.28 -1.06 24.07
C TYR A 76 -2.49 0.17 24.59
N SER A 77 -2.13 1.10 23.71
CA SER A 77 -1.43 2.34 24.07
C SER A 77 -2.36 3.45 24.61
N GLY A 78 -3.66 3.18 24.79
CA GLY A 78 -4.61 4.17 25.32
C GLY A 78 -5.03 5.25 24.32
N GLU A 79 -4.69 5.11 23.05
CA GLU A 79 -5.01 6.08 21.98
C GLU A 79 -6.45 5.92 21.44
N TRP A 80 -7.42 5.77 22.32
CA TRP A 80 -8.83 5.50 21.98
C TRP A 80 -9.44 6.46 20.96
N ARG A 81 -9.03 7.75 21.00
CA ARG A 81 -9.52 8.74 20.04
C ARG A 81 -9.13 8.41 18.61
N LYS A 82 -7.95 7.83 18.39
CA LYS A 82 -7.48 7.42 17.05
C LYS A 82 -8.24 6.21 16.55
N VAL A 83 -8.53 5.24 17.41
CA VAL A 83 -9.28 4.03 17.05
C VAL A 83 -10.63 4.34 16.41
N PHE A 84 -11.34 5.37 16.92
CA PHE A 84 -12.66 5.77 16.44
C PHE A 84 -12.61 6.79 15.29
N LYS A 85 -11.52 7.52 15.15
CA LYS A 85 -11.39 8.58 14.13
C LYS A 85 -10.86 8.06 12.80
N ASP A 86 -10.11 6.96 12.79
CA ASP A 86 -9.48 6.45 11.58
C ASP A 86 -10.53 5.87 10.62
N VAL A 87 -10.61 6.47 9.44
CA VAL A 87 -11.46 6.00 8.34
C VAL A 87 -10.91 4.67 7.83
N SER A 88 -11.79 3.67 7.68
CA SER A 88 -11.35 2.35 7.21
C SER A 88 -10.79 2.41 5.78
N PRO A 89 -9.82 1.55 5.41
CA PRO A 89 -9.32 1.45 4.03
C PRO A 89 -10.42 1.30 2.99
N LYS A 90 -11.42 0.47 3.30
CA LYS A 90 -12.57 0.26 2.41
C LYS A 90 -13.35 1.54 2.16
N GLN A 91 -13.58 2.35 3.19
CA GLN A 91 -14.28 3.62 3.05
C GLN A 91 -13.44 4.65 2.29
N GLN A 92 -12.13 4.73 2.54
CA GLN A 92 -11.23 5.62 1.80
C GLN A 92 -11.24 5.31 0.31
N LEU A 93 -11.14 4.03 -0.06
CA LEU A 93 -11.18 3.57 -1.45
C LEU A 93 -12.56 3.82 -2.09
N PHE A 94 -13.64 3.55 -1.36
CA PHE A 94 -15.01 3.84 -1.83
C PHE A 94 -15.21 5.32 -2.16
N ASN A 95 -14.70 6.23 -1.33
CA ASN A 95 -14.80 7.67 -1.53
C ASN A 95 -14.14 8.17 -2.82
N VAL A 96 -13.15 7.42 -3.32
CA VAL A 96 -12.48 7.69 -4.61
C VAL A 96 -12.91 6.73 -5.71
N GLY A 97 -14.01 5.99 -5.50
CA GLY A 97 -14.65 5.12 -6.49
C GLY A 97 -13.93 3.79 -6.76
N VAL A 98 -13.17 3.27 -5.80
CA VAL A 98 -12.50 1.96 -5.87
C VAL A 98 -13.24 0.96 -5.00
N ASN A 99 -13.78 -0.12 -5.62
CA ASN A 99 -14.61 -1.14 -4.96
C ASN A 99 -14.01 -2.55 -5.08
N GLN A 100 -12.79 -2.67 -5.57
CA GLN A 100 -12.09 -3.95 -5.76
C GLN A 100 -11.72 -4.61 -4.43
N THR A 101 -11.47 -5.91 -4.49
CA THR A 101 -11.00 -6.69 -3.33
C THR A 101 -9.67 -6.14 -2.82
N ILE A 102 -9.61 -5.89 -1.51
CA ILE A 102 -8.41 -5.39 -0.83
C ILE A 102 -7.65 -6.57 -0.24
N LYS A 103 -6.37 -6.67 -0.54
CA LYS A 103 -5.42 -7.54 0.15
C LYS A 103 -4.55 -6.69 1.07
N TYR A 104 -4.54 -7.04 2.34
CA TYR A 104 -3.75 -6.35 3.37
C TYR A 104 -2.41 -7.04 3.56
N TYR A 105 -1.34 -6.28 3.59
CA TYR A 105 0.01 -6.76 3.84
C TYR A 105 0.51 -6.26 5.19
N GLY A 106 1.54 -6.91 5.76
CA GLY A 106 2.18 -6.41 6.97
C GLY A 106 2.95 -5.12 6.68
N HIS A 107 2.96 -4.18 7.61
CA HIS A 107 3.61 -2.87 7.45
C HIS A 107 5.09 -3.00 7.08
N HIS A 108 5.88 -3.72 7.90
CA HIS A 108 7.29 -3.95 7.61
C HIS A 108 7.55 -4.76 6.34
N LEU A 109 6.67 -5.71 6.01
CA LEU A 109 6.76 -6.45 4.75
C LEU A 109 6.58 -5.52 3.55
N SER A 110 5.69 -4.53 3.64
CA SER A 110 5.48 -3.53 2.58
C SER A 110 6.70 -2.64 2.38
N HIS A 111 7.36 -2.21 3.46
CA HIS A 111 8.64 -1.50 3.39
C HIS A 111 9.74 -2.35 2.78
N ALA A 112 9.85 -3.62 3.22
CA ALA A 112 10.86 -4.54 2.69
C ALA A 112 10.67 -4.80 1.20
N ALA A 113 9.44 -5.02 0.75
CA ALA A 113 9.11 -5.22 -0.65
C ALA A 113 9.45 -3.98 -1.49
N ALA A 114 9.08 -2.79 -1.02
CA ALA A 114 9.40 -1.54 -1.71
C ALA A 114 10.92 -1.34 -1.85
N GLY A 115 11.68 -1.54 -0.78
CA GLY A 115 13.13 -1.39 -0.80
C GLY A 115 13.83 -2.44 -1.68
N PHE A 116 13.40 -3.70 -1.62
CA PHE A 116 14.01 -4.76 -2.41
C PHE A 116 13.69 -4.63 -3.91
N GLN A 117 12.42 -4.44 -4.26
CA GLN A 117 11.98 -4.41 -5.67
C GLN A 117 12.47 -3.17 -6.44
N THR A 118 12.84 -2.10 -5.75
CA THR A 118 13.45 -0.92 -6.36
C THR A 118 14.99 -0.93 -6.29
N SER A 119 15.58 -1.98 -5.70
CA SER A 119 17.02 -2.15 -5.61
C SER A 119 17.58 -2.87 -6.85
N PRO A 120 18.90 -2.78 -7.11
CA PRO A 120 19.53 -3.51 -8.21
C PRO A 120 19.91 -4.97 -7.86
N TYR A 121 19.46 -5.51 -6.72
CA TYR A 121 19.89 -6.81 -6.23
C TYR A 121 18.88 -7.91 -6.54
N ASP A 122 19.34 -9.05 -7.05
CA ASP A 122 18.51 -10.25 -7.24
C ASP A 122 18.26 -11.01 -5.94
N LYS A 123 19.11 -10.79 -4.95
CA LYS A 123 19.02 -11.38 -3.61
C LYS A 123 19.65 -10.46 -2.57
N ALA A 124 18.93 -10.25 -1.46
CA ALA A 124 19.40 -9.37 -0.40
C ALA A 124 18.83 -9.74 0.97
N VAL A 125 19.53 -9.33 2.02
CA VAL A 125 18.93 -9.16 3.35
C VAL A 125 18.38 -7.74 3.42
N VAL A 126 17.06 -7.62 3.65
CA VAL A 126 16.38 -6.34 3.79
C VAL A 126 16.10 -6.09 5.25
N VAL A 127 16.64 -5.01 5.77
CA VAL A 127 16.43 -4.57 7.15
C VAL A 127 15.45 -3.40 7.14
N VAL A 128 14.37 -3.54 7.90
CA VAL A 128 13.37 -2.49 8.12
C VAL A 128 13.52 -1.99 9.54
N VAL A 129 13.71 -0.68 9.68
CA VAL A 129 13.74 0.03 10.97
C VAL A 129 12.73 1.15 10.89
N ASP A 130 11.73 1.11 11.75
CA ASP A 130 10.64 2.08 11.78
C ASP A 130 10.36 2.51 13.23
N ALA A 131 9.76 3.67 13.42
CA ALA A 131 9.37 4.15 14.74
C ALA A 131 8.39 3.17 15.39
N ILE A 132 7.35 2.77 14.66
CA ILE A 132 6.48 1.65 14.99
C ILE A 132 5.57 1.30 13.78
N GLY A 133 5.74 0.12 13.22
CA GLY A 133 4.89 -0.46 12.18
C GLY A 133 4.04 -1.58 12.75
N GLU A 134 2.73 -1.39 12.88
CA GLU A 134 1.82 -2.32 13.58
C GLU A 134 2.31 -2.58 15.02
N TRP A 135 3.14 -3.61 15.24
CA TRP A 135 3.74 -3.95 16.54
C TRP A 135 5.28 -4.01 16.50
N ASP A 136 5.87 -3.93 15.31
CA ASP A 136 7.29 -4.09 15.10
C ASP A 136 7.97 -2.73 14.93
N THR A 137 9.17 -2.59 15.49
CA THR A 137 10.08 -1.45 15.27
C THR A 137 11.29 -1.85 14.42
N TYR A 138 11.55 -3.16 14.31
CA TYR A 138 12.66 -3.72 13.57
C TYR A 138 12.24 -5.06 12.97
N SER A 139 12.62 -5.30 11.72
CA SER A 139 12.46 -6.60 11.04
C SER A 139 13.57 -6.82 10.03
N ALA A 140 13.95 -8.08 9.82
CA ALA A 140 14.88 -8.49 8.78
C ALA A 140 14.25 -9.57 7.90
N TYR A 141 14.42 -9.45 6.60
CA TYR A 141 13.87 -10.35 5.59
C TYR A 141 14.98 -10.82 4.67
N LEU A 142 14.94 -12.10 4.29
CA LEU A 142 15.71 -12.60 3.16
C LEU A 142 14.79 -12.47 1.92
N ALA A 143 15.20 -11.68 0.95
CA ALA A 143 14.46 -11.44 -0.28
C ALA A 143 15.25 -11.96 -1.49
N SER A 144 14.55 -12.59 -2.44
CA SER A 144 15.12 -13.03 -3.71
C SER A 144 14.05 -13.07 -4.79
N TYR A 145 14.48 -12.98 -6.06
CA TYR A 145 13.63 -13.23 -7.22
C TYR A 145 13.63 -14.70 -7.66
N ASP A 146 14.35 -15.57 -6.95
CA ASP A 146 14.34 -17.00 -7.23
C ASP A 146 12.96 -17.59 -6.91
N ASN A 147 12.42 -18.33 -7.86
CA ASN A 147 11.17 -19.07 -7.74
C ASN A 147 11.38 -20.40 -6.98
#